data_5f247aa37194a1ff5ef370b5ad3e3eb6
#
_entry.id   5f247aa37194a1ff5ef370b5ad3e3eb6
#
_cell.length_a   1.000
_cell.length_b   1.000
_cell.length_c   1.000
_cell.angle_alpha   90.00
_cell.angle_beta   90.00
_cell.angle_gamma   90.00
#
_symmetry.space_group_name_H-M   'P 1'
#
loop_
_entity.id
_entity.type
_entity.pdbx_description
1 polymer ?
#
loop_
_entity_poly.entity_id
_entity_poly.type
_entity_poly.pdbx_seq_one_letter_code
_entity_poly.pdbx_strand_id
1 'polypeptide(L)'
;MTLKELQNRIERTAGKDLPTAAWLRAGNSLLVVSRELEGGTKLSVYQNGFALYQTEGGSTVFRVDRCGGYIYFGRNEQTELSEDFFANTDWWVRLLIEGEDRLNHNRKVLSEKYESFYEGDSEVFYNVCGTEQLPLDALMTNELLEKAFSMMTERQRAVVTMYYIDGMGVQEIAAVYGISHQAVSVTLSDVKKKFQKNRKKFC
;
A
#
# COMPACT_ATOMS: atom_id res chain seq x y z
N MET A 1 -14.64 20.35 10.54
CA MET A 1 -13.47 20.93 9.85
C MET A 1 -13.55 20.57 8.38
N THR A 2 -13.46 21.56 7.51
CA THR A 2 -13.46 21.35 6.07
C THR A 2 -12.08 20.97 5.54
N LEU A 3 -12.01 20.48 4.29
CA LEU A 3 -10.72 20.15 3.65
C LEU A 3 -9.83 21.40 3.52
N LYS A 4 -10.41 22.54 3.16
CA LYS A 4 -9.69 23.80 3.04
C LYS A 4 -9.10 24.29 4.38
N GLU A 5 -9.87 24.15 5.47
CA GLU A 5 -9.37 24.47 6.81
C GLU A 5 -8.21 23.55 7.22
N LEU A 6 -8.27 22.26 6.88
CA LEU A 6 -7.21 21.31 7.13
C LEU A 6 -5.95 21.66 6.33
N GLN A 7 -6.09 21.94 5.02
CA GLN A 7 -4.97 22.32 4.15
C GLN A 7 -4.24 23.60 4.62
N ASN A 8 -4.96 24.53 5.25
CA ASN A 8 -4.37 25.73 5.82
C ASN A 8 -3.61 25.49 7.14
N ARG A 9 -3.82 24.34 7.79
CA ARG A 9 -3.18 23.97 9.08
C ARG A 9 -1.94 23.13 8.94
N ILE A 10 -1.69 22.59 7.75
CA ILE A 10 -0.58 21.69 7.47
C ILE A 10 0.45 22.37 6.56
N GLU A 11 1.64 21.83 6.54
CA GLU A 11 2.69 22.31 5.65
C GLU A 11 2.44 21.87 4.20
N ARG A 12 2.91 22.68 3.26
CA ARG A 12 2.93 22.30 1.85
C ARG A 12 3.98 21.22 1.60
N THR A 13 3.64 20.27 0.73
CA THR A 13 4.51 19.13 0.41
C THR A 13 5.43 19.38 -0.80
N ALA A 14 5.40 20.59 -1.39
CA ALA A 14 6.22 20.94 -2.54
C ALA A 14 7.72 20.67 -2.26
N GLY A 15 8.35 19.85 -3.13
CA GLY A 15 9.76 19.48 -3.00
C GLY A 15 10.08 18.44 -1.91
N LYS A 16 9.10 17.94 -1.16
CA LYS A 16 9.30 16.88 -0.17
C LYS A 16 9.10 15.50 -0.80
N ASP A 17 9.94 14.54 -0.42
CA ASP A 17 9.73 13.15 -0.77
C ASP A 17 8.54 12.54 0.00
N LEU A 18 7.91 11.52 -0.58
CA LEU A 18 6.79 10.82 0.04
C LEU A 18 7.33 9.95 1.18
N PRO A 19 6.94 10.19 2.44
CA PRO A 19 7.39 9.36 3.56
C PRO A 19 6.74 7.97 3.50
N THR A 20 7.39 7.00 4.13
CA THR A 20 6.79 5.68 4.29
C THR A 20 5.70 5.67 5.37
N ALA A 21 4.75 4.74 5.26
CA ALA A 21 3.72 4.55 6.28
C ALA A 21 4.34 4.21 7.65
N ALA A 22 5.40 3.40 7.66
CA ALA A 22 6.14 3.06 8.87
C ALA A 22 6.78 4.29 9.53
N TRP A 23 7.36 5.19 8.72
CA TRP A 23 7.97 6.43 9.20
C TRP A 23 6.94 7.35 9.89
N LEU A 24 5.74 7.49 9.29
CA LEU A 24 4.66 8.29 9.87
C LEU A 24 4.12 7.65 11.16
N ARG A 25 3.95 6.33 11.20
CA ARG A 25 3.51 5.60 12.39
C ARG A 25 4.50 5.69 13.55
N ALA A 26 5.78 5.79 13.26
CA ALA A 26 6.84 5.96 14.26
C ALA A 26 6.82 7.35 14.94
N GLY A 27 5.87 8.24 14.61
CA GLY A 27 5.73 9.55 15.24
C GLY A 27 6.73 10.61 14.77
N ASN A 28 7.36 10.40 13.62
CA ASN A 28 8.33 11.36 13.04
C ASN A 28 7.69 12.65 12.50
N SER A 29 6.36 12.75 12.52
CA SER A 29 5.62 13.96 12.23
C SER A 29 4.43 14.08 13.16
N LEU A 30 4.08 15.31 13.54
CA LEU A 30 2.98 15.60 14.45
C LEU A 30 1.64 15.23 13.77
N LEU A 31 0.82 14.45 14.44
CA LEU A 31 -0.54 14.13 14.01
C LEU A 31 -1.45 15.35 14.20
N VAL A 32 -2.07 15.83 13.14
CA VAL A 32 -2.99 16.99 13.17
C VAL A 32 -4.42 16.52 13.42
N VAL A 33 -4.86 15.49 12.69
CA VAL A 33 -6.21 14.92 12.82
C VAL A 33 -6.19 13.46 12.40
N SER A 34 -7.04 12.66 13.05
CA SER A 34 -7.26 11.26 12.69
C SER A 34 -8.75 10.95 12.80
N ARG A 35 -9.21 10.05 11.95
CA ARG A 35 -10.58 9.52 11.96
C ARG A 35 -10.54 8.01 11.73
N GLU A 36 -11.25 7.30 12.55
CA GLU A 36 -11.57 5.89 12.32
C GLU A 36 -12.92 5.81 11.60
N LEU A 37 -12.97 4.99 10.57
CA LEU A 37 -14.13 4.75 9.73
C LEU A 37 -14.57 3.29 9.92
N GLU A 38 -15.73 2.94 9.37
CA GLU A 38 -16.23 1.58 9.41
C GLU A 38 -15.24 0.58 8.77
N GLY A 39 -15.26 -0.68 9.22
CA GLY A 39 -14.39 -1.73 8.68
C GLY A 39 -12.91 -1.60 9.04
N GLY A 40 -12.56 -1.01 10.20
CA GLY A 40 -11.19 -0.91 10.67
C GLY A 40 -10.31 0.05 9.85
N THR A 41 -10.94 0.85 8.98
CA THR A 41 -10.24 1.85 8.19
C THR A 41 -9.87 3.06 9.04
N LYS A 42 -8.62 3.52 8.94
CA LYS A 42 -8.12 4.69 9.64
C LYS A 42 -7.47 5.68 8.68
N LEU A 43 -7.87 6.93 8.78
CA LEU A 43 -7.31 8.05 8.03
C LEU A 43 -6.64 9.02 9.00
N SER A 44 -5.36 9.32 8.80
CA SER A 44 -4.56 10.20 9.66
C SER A 44 -3.85 11.25 8.81
N VAL A 45 -3.87 12.51 9.24
CA VAL A 45 -3.19 13.61 8.56
C VAL A 45 -2.15 14.22 9.48
N TYR A 46 -0.97 14.45 8.95
CA TYR A 46 0.21 14.91 9.67
C TYR A 46 0.59 16.34 9.30
N GLN A 47 1.28 17.02 10.22
CA GLN A 47 1.71 18.41 10.07
C GLN A 47 2.56 18.63 8.82
N ASN A 48 3.35 17.66 8.41
CA ASN A 48 4.21 17.70 7.22
C ASN A 48 3.45 17.68 5.87
N GLY A 49 2.10 17.65 5.89
CA GLY A 49 1.25 17.71 4.72
C GLY A 49 0.89 16.36 4.09
N PHE A 50 1.29 15.25 4.71
CA PHE A 50 0.97 13.91 4.24
C PHE A 50 -0.19 13.28 5.00
N ALA A 51 -0.99 12.49 4.30
CA ALA A 51 -2.02 11.65 4.87
C ALA A 51 -1.61 10.17 4.80
N LEU A 52 -1.96 9.42 5.83
CA LEU A 52 -1.83 7.98 5.91
C LEU A 52 -3.22 7.36 5.95
N TYR A 53 -3.54 6.56 4.95
CA TYR A 53 -4.74 5.75 4.84
C TYR A 53 -4.38 4.30 5.14
N GLN A 54 -5.11 3.69 6.08
CA GLN A 54 -4.85 2.34 6.57
C GLN A 54 -6.14 1.54 6.58
N THR A 55 -6.06 0.29 6.11
CA THR A 55 -7.11 -0.72 6.21
C THR A 55 -6.49 -2.01 6.72
N GLU A 56 -7.29 -3.04 7.01
CA GLU A 56 -6.78 -4.38 7.31
C GLU A 56 -5.92 -4.95 6.19
N GLY A 57 -6.25 -4.61 4.94
CA GLY A 57 -5.56 -5.12 3.74
C GLY A 57 -4.37 -4.30 3.27
N GLY A 58 -3.94 -3.27 4.00
CA GLY A 58 -2.78 -2.48 3.62
C GLY A 58 -2.85 -1.01 4.00
N SER A 59 -1.82 -0.26 3.63
CA SER A 59 -1.75 1.18 3.88
C SER A 59 -1.11 1.92 2.71
N THR A 60 -1.50 3.19 2.53
CA THR A 60 -0.92 4.08 1.54
C THR A 60 -0.73 5.47 2.11
N VAL A 61 0.29 6.17 1.60
CA VAL A 61 0.59 7.56 1.97
C VAL A 61 0.42 8.45 0.75
N PHE A 62 -0.13 9.64 0.94
CA PHE A 62 -0.31 10.59 -0.14
C PHE A 62 -0.27 12.04 0.35
N ARG A 63 -0.20 12.96 -0.60
CA ARG A 63 -0.09 14.39 -0.36
C ARG A 63 -1.47 15.02 -0.27
N VAL A 64 -1.77 15.70 0.82
CA VAL A 64 -3.08 16.35 1.04
C VAL A 64 -3.26 17.57 0.12
N ASP A 65 -2.19 18.29 -0.20
CA ASP A 65 -2.22 19.47 -1.08
C ASP A 65 -2.51 19.15 -2.56
N ARG A 66 -2.50 17.86 -2.94
CA ARG A 66 -2.90 17.40 -4.28
C ARG A 66 -4.33 16.85 -4.34
N CYS A 67 -5.02 16.81 -3.21
CA CYS A 67 -6.40 16.34 -3.15
C CYS A 67 -7.36 17.52 -3.44
N GLY A 68 -7.43 17.91 -4.71
CA GLY A 68 -8.38 18.91 -5.22
C GLY A 68 -9.64 18.27 -5.79
N GLY A 69 -9.99 18.59 -7.04
CA GLY A 69 -11.11 17.98 -7.76
C GLY A 69 -10.98 16.47 -7.92
N TYR A 70 -12.05 15.83 -8.35
CA TYR A 70 -12.09 14.39 -8.58
C TYR A 70 -12.95 14.06 -9.80
N ILE A 71 -12.50 13.10 -10.62
CA ILE A 71 -13.25 12.61 -11.76
C ILE A 71 -13.78 11.22 -11.41
N TYR A 72 -15.10 11.13 -11.27
CA TYR A 72 -15.78 9.88 -11.03
C TYR A 72 -16.17 9.22 -12.35
N PHE A 73 -15.75 8.00 -12.55
CA PHE A 73 -16.09 7.19 -13.71
C PHE A 73 -17.24 6.25 -13.34
N GLY A 74 -18.47 6.64 -13.71
CA GLY A 74 -19.65 5.78 -13.65
C GLY A 74 -19.66 4.78 -14.81
N ARG A 75 -20.67 3.89 -14.84
CA ARG A 75 -20.79 2.89 -15.92
C ARG A 75 -20.95 3.51 -17.32
N ASN A 76 -21.63 4.63 -17.44
CA ASN A 76 -21.92 5.28 -18.73
C ASN A 76 -21.61 6.77 -18.74
N GLU A 77 -21.24 7.35 -17.62
CA GLU A 77 -21.01 8.79 -17.48
C GLU A 77 -19.75 9.08 -16.66
N GLN A 78 -19.09 10.14 -17.07
CA GLN A 78 -17.97 10.71 -16.34
C GLN A 78 -18.46 11.97 -15.64
N THR A 79 -18.34 12.03 -14.32
CA THR A 79 -18.74 13.20 -13.53
C THR A 79 -17.52 13.83 -12.91
N GLU A 80 -17.31 15.11 -13.21
CA GLU A 80 -16.24 15.89 -12.60
C GLU A 80 -16.77 16.62 -11.36
N LEU A 81 -16.16 16.36 -10.22
CA LEU A 81 -16.40 17.07 -8.96
C LEU A 81 -15.30 18.12 -8.78
N SER A 82 -15.71 19.38 -8.72
CA SER A 82 -14.77 20.50 -8.64
C SER A 82 -13.99 20.54 -7.32
N GLU A 83 -12.86 21.24 -7.32
CA GLU A 83 -12.09 21.51 -6.10
C GLU A 83 -12.94 22.29 -5.07
N ASP A 84 -13.77 23.23 -5.49
CA ASP A 84 -14.67 23.99 -4.61
C ASP A 84 -15.69 23.12 -3.88
N PHE A 85 -16.18 22.05 -4.53
CA PHE A 85 -17.05 21.07 -3.90
C PHE A 85 -16.37 20.43 -2.69
N PHE A 86 -15.15 19.94 -2.85
CA PHE A 86 -14.42 19.28 -1.79
C PHE A 86 -13.85 20.25 -0.76
N ALA A 87 -13.50 21.48 -1.15
CA ALA A 87 -12.99 22.49 -0.23
C ALA A 87 -13.95 22.77 0.93
N ASN A 88 -15.26 22.69 0.66
CA ASN A 88 -16.33 22.98 1.61
C ASN A 88 -16.95 21.73 2.25
N THR A 89 -16.53 20.52 1.85
CA THR A 89 -16.94 19.26 2.48
C THR A 89 -16.07 18.91 3.68
N ASP A 90 -16.48 17.92 4.43
CA ASP A 90 -15.68 17.36 5.52
C ASP A 90 -14.32 16.87 5.00
N TRP A 91 -13.26 17.24 5.71
CA TRP A 91 -11.86 16.99 5.34
C TRP A 91 -11.55 15.55 4.93
N TRP A 92 -12.22 14.59 5.55
CA TRP A 92 -11.96 13.17 5.33
C TRP A 92 -12.55 12.61 4.04
N VAL A 93 -13.60 13.22 3.49
CA VAL A 93 -14.35 12.69 2.32
C VAL A 93 -13.44 12.54 1.10
N ARG A 94 -12.78 13.63 0.69
CA ARG A 94 -11.89 13.59 -0.48
C ARG A 94 -10.64 12.74 -0.23
N LEU A 95 -10.12 12.77 1.00
CA LEU A 95 -8.93 12.00 1.37
C LEU A 95 -9.22 10.50 1.46
N LEU A 96 -10.44 10.11 1.83
CA LEU A 96 -10.89 8.72 1.79
C LEU A 96 -10.85 8.18 0.36
N ILE A 97 -11.48 8.89 -0.59
CA ILE A 97 -11.50 8.52 -2.01
C ILE A 97 -10.06 8.36 -2.54
N GLU A 98 -9.18 9.32 -2.27
CA GLU A 98 -7.78 9.26 -2.70
C GLU A 98 -7.05 8.05 -2.11
N GLY A 99 -7.29 7.75 -0.83
CA GLY A 99 -6.69 6.61 -0.15
C GLY A 99 -7.13 5.27 -0.76
N GLU A 100 -8.42 5.12 -1.04
CA GLU A 100 -8.99 3.93 -1.70
C GLU A 100 -8.45 3.74 -3.10
N ASP A 101 -8.47 4.79 -3.92
CA ASP A 101 -7.98 4.73 -5.30
C ASP A 101 -6.49 4.34 -5.35
N ARG A 102 -5.67 4.94 -4.48
CA ARG A 102 -4.24 4.60 -4.41
C ARG A 102 -4.01 3.19 -3.93
N LEU A 103 -4.74 2.73 -2.93
CA LEU A 103 -4.59 1.37 -2.43
C LEU A 103 -4.99 0.35 -3.50
N ASN A 104 -6.08 0.60 -4.22
CA ASN A 104 -6.54 -0.23 -5.34
C ASN A 104 -5.55 -0.21 -6.51
N HIS A 105 -5.02 0.98 -6.85
CA HIS A 105 -3.98 1.11 -7.86
C HIS A 105 -2.71 0.33 -7.48
N ASN A 106 -2.25 0.46 -6.24
CA ASN A 106 -1.08 -0.26 -5.76
C ASN A 106 -1.29 -1.78 -5.81
N ARG A 107 -2.48 -2.26 -5.42
CA ARG A 107 -2.85 -3.68 -5.53
C ARG A 107 -2.85 -4.15 -6.98
N LYS A 108 -3.42 -3.36 -7.90
CA LYS A 108 -3.43 -3.66 -9.32
C LYS A 108 -2.02 -3.74 -9.91
N VAL A 109 -1.17 -2.77 -9.62
CA VAL A 109 0.25 -2.77 -10.07
C VAL A 109 1.00 -3.97 -9.51
N LEU A 110 0.73 -4.36 -8.26
CA LEU A 110 1.29 -5.57 -7.69
C LEU A 110 0.79 -6.81 -8.42
N SER A 111 -0.52 -6.94 -8.67
CA SER A 111 -1.11 -8.05 -9.44
C SER A 111 -0.49 -8.14 -10.84
N GLU A 112 -0.42 -7.04 -11.58
CA GLU A 112 0.18 -7.00 -12.90
C GLU A 112 1.67 -7.41 -12.90
N LYS A 113 2.42 -7.01 -11.87
CA LYS A 113 3.81 -7.48 -11.68
C LYS A 113 3.88 -8.98 -11.41
N TYR A 114 2.91 -9.55 -10.72
CA TYR A 114 2.82 -10.98 -10.51
C TYR A 114 2.38 -11.72 -11.77
N GLU A 115 1.42 -11.21 -12.53
CA GLU A 115 0.94 -11.81 -13.78
C GLU A 115 2.05 -11.88 -14.84
N SER A 116 2.81 -10.78 -15.05
CA SER A 116 3.96 -10.78 -15.96
C SER A 116 5.07 -11.75 -15.55
N PHE A 117 5.06 -12.20 -14.30
CA PHE A 117 6.01 -13.16 -13.77
C PHE A 117 5.57 -14.62 -14.03
N TYR A 118 4.28 -14.86 -14.22
CA TYR A 118 3.66 -16.18 -14.34
C TYR A 118 3.18 -16.55 -15.75
N GLU A 119 3.48 -15.76 -16.78
CA GLU A 119 3.18 -16.12 -18.18
C GLU A 119 3.82 -17.44 -18.66
N GLY A 120 4.50 -18.17 -17.78
CA GLY A 120 5.09 -19.48 -18.02
C GLY A 120 4.33 -20.72 -17.48
N ASP A 121 3.36 -20.57 -16.54
CA ASP A 121 2.66 -21.74 -15.94
C ASP A 121 1.31 -21.33 -15.32
N SER A 122 0.30 -21.15 -16.16
CA SER A 122 -0.92 -20.41 -15.82
C SER A 122 -2.06 -21.18 -15.16
N GLU A 123 -1.95 -22.44 -14.77
CA GLU A 123 -3.12 -23.18 -14.26
C GLU A 123 -3.31 -23.20 -12.73
N VAL A 124 -2.32 -22.86 -11.93
CA VAL A 124 -2.38 -23.06 -10.47
C VAL A 124 -2.80 -21.80 -9.69
N PHE A 125 -2.71 -20.61 -10.28
CA PHE A 125 -2.87 -19.35 -9.52
C PHE A 125 -4.25 -18.68 -9.62
N TYR A 126 -5.10 -19.07 -10.56
CA TYR A 126 -6.45 -18.49 -10.72
C TYR A 126 -7.40 -18.78 -9.56
N ASN A 127 -7.10 -19.77 -8.72
CA ASN A 127 -7.95 -20.17 -7.59
C ASN A 127 -7.65 -19.42 -6.28
N VAL A 128 -6.62 -18.58 -6.20
CA VAL A 128 -6.22 -17.93 -4.93
C VAL A 128 -6.75 -16.51 -4.79
N CYS A 129 -7.13 -15.84 -5.87
CA CYS A 129 -7.57 -14.42 -5.84
C CYS A 129 -9.05 -14.18 -6.11
N GLY A 130 -9.87 -15.21 -6.22
CA GLY A 130 -11.30 -15.10 -6.49
C GLY A 130 -12.15 -15.38 -5.26
N THR A 131 -12.83 -14.35 -4.79
CA THR A 131 -14.09 -14.33 -4.05
C THR A 131 -14.25 -15.31 -2.86
N GLU A 132 -14.45 -14.71 -1.68
CA GLU A 132 -14.83 -15.39 -0.43
C GLU A 132 -13.90 -16.54 -0.04
N GLN A 133 -12.80 -16.21 0.62
CA GLN A 133 -11.91 -17.20 1.21
C GLN A 133 -12.70 -18.05 2.20
N LEU A 134 -12.90 -19.31 1.86
CA LEU A 134 -13.38 -20.29 2.81
C LEU A 134 -12.37 -20.35 3.97
N PRO A 135 -12.81 -20.55 5.23
CA PRO A 135 -11.91 -20.62 6.39
C PRO A 135 -10.75 -21.63 6.21
N LEU A 136 -10.97 -22.68 5.42
CA LEU A 136 -9.96 -23.67 5.10
C LEU A 136 -8.86 -23.11 4.17
N ASP A 137 -9.22 -22.28 3.19
CA ASP A 137 -8.25 -21.67 2.26
C ASP A 137 -7.37 -20.65 2.99
N ALA A 138 -7.93 -19.91 3.95
CA ALA A 138 -7.17 -18.99 4.81
C ALA A 138 -6.15 -19.73 5.69
N LEU A 139 -6.51 -20.91 6.24
CA LEU A 139 -5.60 -21.73 7.03
C LEU A 139 -4.47 -22.32 6.14
N MET A 140 -4.80 -22.84 4.96
CA MET A 140 -3.79 -23.35 4.02
C MET A 140 -2.84 -22.25 3.54
N THR A 141 -3.34 -21.03 3.30
CA THR A 141 -2.52 -19.88 2.91
C THR A 141 -1.57 -19.48 4.04
N ASN A 142 -2.02 -19.48 5.29
CA ASN A 142 -1.20 -19.17 6.45
C ASN A 142 -0.08 -20.20 6.66
N GLU A 143 -0.38 -21.51 6.54
CA GLU A 143 0.64 -22.55 6.65
C GLU A 143 1.69 -22.45 5.54
N LEU A 144 1.28 -22.12 4.32
CA LEU A 144 2.19 -21.92 3.19
C LEU A 144 3.09 -20.69 3.43
N LEU A 145 2.52 -19.59 3.95
CA LEU A 145 3.27 -18.39 4.32
C LEU A 145 4.28 -18.67 5.45
N GLU A 146 3.88 -19.40 6.48
CA GLU A 146 4.79 -19.79 7.56
C GLU A 146 5.94 -20.66 7.05
N LYS A 147 5.64 -21.65 6.20
CA LYS A 147 6.68 -22.45 5.53
C LYS A 147 7.60 -21.59 4.67
N ALA A 148 7.03 -20.64 3.92
CA ALA A 148 7.79 -19.71 3.13
C ALA A 148 8.72 -18.86 3.99
N PHE A 149 8.21 -18.28 5.06
CA PHE A 149 8.98 -17.47 5.99
C PHE A 149 10.03 -18.27 6.76
N SER A 150 9.77 -19.52 7.11
CA SER A 150 10.75 -20.39 7.79
C SER A 150 12.01 -20.64 6.97
N MET A 151 11.94 -20.53 5.65
CA MET A 151 13.08 -20.71 4.75
C MET A 151 13.90 -19.43 4.56
N MET A 152 13.43 -18.29 5.04
CA MET A 152 14.11 -17.01 4.91
C MET A 152 14.87 -16.65 6.18
N THR A 153 15.98 -15.91 6.03
CA THR A 153 16.59 -15.22 7.16
C THR A 153 15.68 -14.07 7.62
N GLU A 154 15.83 -13.61 8.86
CA GLU A 154 15.07 -12.45 9.37
C GLU A 154 15.15 -11.24 8.44
N ARG A 155 16.34 -10.95 7.95
CA ARG A 155 16.54 -9.83 7.02
C ARG A 155 15.84 -10.05 5.68
N GLN A 156 15.89 -11.26 5.12
CA GLN A 156 15.16 -11.59 3.90
C GLN A 156 13.66 -11.48 4.10
N ARG A 157 13.15 -11.97 5.23
CA ARG A 157 11.72 -11.87 5.59
C ARG A 157 11.28 -10.42 5.66
N ALA A 158 12.02 -9.57 6.37
CA ALA A 158 11.69 -8.16 6.49
C ALA A 158 11.68 -7.43 5.14
N VAL A 159 12.68 -7.67 4.27
CA VAL A 159 12.73 -7.09 2.92
C VAL A 159 11.55 -7.58 2.07
N VAL A 160 11.22 -8.88 2.15
CA VAL A 160 10.08 -9.47 1.42
C VAL A 160 8.76 -8.90 1.92
N THR A 161 8.57 -8.76 3.23
CA THR A 161 7.36 -8.14 3.81
C THR A 161 7.20 -6.71 3.33
N MET A 162 8.24 -5.88 3.43
CA MET A 162 8.20 -4.49 2.96
C MET A 162 7.88 -4.39 1.47
N TYR A 163 8.46 -5.27 0.65
CA TYR A 163 8.28 -5.21 -0.80
C TYR A 163 6.92 -5.75 -1.23
N TYR A 164 6.49 -6.93 -0.72
CA TYR A 164 5.30 -7.63 -1.20
C TYR A 164 4.03 -7.33 -0.38
N ILE A 165 4.15 -7.05 0.91
CA ILE A 165 3.00 -6.80 1.79
C ILE A 165 2.78 -5.30 1.97
N ASP A 166 3.85 -4.55 2.29
CA ASP A 166 3.75 -3.10 2.50
C ASP A 166 3.81 -2.30 1.20
N GLY A 167 4.11 -2.94 0.05
CA GLY A 167 4.15 -2.31 -1.28
C GLY A 167 5.28 -1.30 -1.47
N MET A 168 6.32 -1.37 -0.65
CA MET A 168 7.46 -0.43 -0.71
C MET A 168 8.32 -0.67 -1.95
N GLY A 169 8.79 0.42 -2.56
CA GLY A 169 9.76 0.37 -3.65
C GLY A 169 11.15 -0.07 -3.17
N VAL A 170 11.95 -0.66 -4.06
CA VAL A 170 13.33 -1.10 -3.75
C VAL A 170 14.19 0.05 -3.19
N GLN A 171 14.00 1.27 -3.70
CA GLN A 171 14.72 2.46 -3.24
C GLN A 171 14.32 2.86 -1.82
N GLU A 172 13.02 2.75 -1.49
CA GLU A 172 12.49 3.06 -0.15
C GLU A 172 13.00 2.06 0.89
N ILE A 173 13.00 0.75 0.54
CA ILE A 173 13.55 -0.30 1.41
C ILE A 173 15.06 -0.08 1.64
N ALA A 174 15.79 0.29 0.58
CA ALA A 174 17.20 0.62 0.66
C ALA A 174 17.46 1.79 1.63
N ALA A 175 16.64 2.83 1.57
CA ALA A 175 16.74 3.98 2.47
C ALA A 175 16.46 3.60 3.93
N VAL A 176 15.44 2.74 4.18
CA VAL A 176 15.11 2.27 5.55
C VAL A 176 16.27 1.49 6.17
N TYR A 177 16.96 0.67 5.38
CA TYR A 177 18.08 -0.15 5.88
C TYR A 177 19.46 0.50 5.74
N GLY A 178 19.56 1.67 5.14
CA GLY A 178 20.83 2.33 4.87
C GLY A 178 21.76 1.52 3.94
N ILE A 179 21.18 0.78 2.99
CA ILE A 179 21.90 -0.08 2.03
C ILE A 179 21.63 0.36 0.59
N SER A 180 22.41 -0.14 -0.36
CA SER A 180 22.17 0.16 -1.78
C SER A 180 20.90 -0.53 -2.30
N HIS A 181 20.19 0.11 -3.25
CA HIS A 181 19.05 -0.48 -3.93
C HIS A 181 19.41 -1.81 -4.64
N GLN A 182 20.68 -1.95 -5.08
CA GLN A 182 21.20 -3.18 -5.66
C GLN A 182 21.19 -4.32 -4.63
N ALA A 183 21.59 -4.05 -3.38
CA ALA A 183 21.58 -5.04 -2.31
C ALA A 183 20.16 -5.56 -2.00
N VAL A 184 19.16 -4.67 -2.04
CA VAL A 184 17.74 -5.05 -1.90
C VAL A 184 17.30 -5.94 -3.07
N SER A 185 17.63 -5.55 -4.30
CA SER A 185 17.30 -6.32 -5.51
C SER A 185 17.95 -7.71 -5.51
N VAL A 186 19.20 -7.81 -5.07
CA VAL A 186 19.88 -9.09 -4.91
C VAL A 186 19.19 -9.95 -3.86
N THR A 187 18.81 -9.38 -2.71
CA THR A 187 18.09 -10.10 -1.66
C THR A 187 16.77 -10.67 -2.16
N LEU A 188 15.98 -9.89 -2.89
CA LEU A 188 14.73 -10.34 -3.49
C LEU A 188 14.96 -11.45 -4.54
N SER A 189 15.99 -11.30 -5.38
CA SER A 189 16.38 -12.32 -6.37
C SER A 189 16.80 -13.62 -5.71
N ASP A 190 17.56 -13.57 -4.63
CA ASP A 190 18.02 -14.75 -3.92
C ASP A 190 16.89 -15.49 -3.23
N VAL A 191 15.93 -14.76 -2.64
CA VAL A 191 14.70 -15.35 -2.11
C VAL A 191 13.92 -16.05 -3.22
N LYS A 192 13.74 -15.40 -4.38
CA LYS A 192 13.09 -15.99 -5.54
C LYS A 192 13.76 -17.30 -5.98
N LYS A 193 15.07 -17.31 -6.16
CA LYS A 193 15.84 -18.53 -6.50
C LYS A 193 15.66 -19.64 -5.46
N LYS A 194 15.60 -19.27 -4.18
CA LYS A 194 15.36 -20.19 -3.07
C LYS A 194 14.00 -20.88 -3.20
N PHE A 195 12.95 -20.14 -3.53
CA PHE A 195 11.63 -20.69 -3.78
C PHE A 195 11.57 -21.58 -5.01
N GLN A 196 12.14 -21.13 -6.11
CA GLN A 196 12.21 -21.94 -7.34
C GLN A 196 12.89 -23.29 -7.08
N LYS A 197 14.02 -23.30 -6.34
CA LYS A 197 14.73 -24.53 -6.00
C LYS A 197 13.93 -25.46 -5.09
N ASN A 198 13.08 -24.93 -4.24
CA ASN A 198 12.30 -25.69 -3.26
C ASN A 198 10.81 -25.86 -3.68
N ARG A 199 10.46 -25.56 -4.93
CA ARG A 199 9.08 -25.62 -5.45
C ARG A 199 8.35 -26.92 -5.08
N LYS A 200 9.04 -28.05 -5.15
CA LYS A 200 8.48 -29.38 -4.79
C LYS A 200 8.07 -29.54 -3.32
N LYS A 201 8.46 -28.62 -2.42
CA LYS A 201 8.08 -28.65 -1.00
C LYS A 201 6.79 -27.88 -0.72
N PHE A 202 6.27 -27.16 -1.73
CA PHE A 202 5.07 -26.33 -1.64
C PHE A 202 3.89 -26.93 -2.45
N CYS A 203 4.13 -27.99 -3.20
CA CYS A 203 3.09 -28.78 -3.90
C CYS A 203 2.68 -29.98 -3.08
#